data_7d812c89897a79a34200b6b9ae6efdf7
#
_entry.id   7d812c89897a79a34200b6b9ae6efdf7
#
_cell.length_a   1.000
_cell.length_b   1.000
_cell.length_c   1.000
_cell.angle_alpha   90.00
_cell.angle_beta   90.00
_cell.angle_gamma   90.00
#
_symmetry.space_group_name_H-M   'P 1'
#
loop_
_entity.id
_entity.type
_entity.pdbx_description
1 polymer ?
#
loop_
_entity_poly.entity_id
_entity_poly.type
_entity_poly.pdbx_seq_one_letter_code
_entity_poly.pdbx_strand_id
1 'polypeptide(L)'
;MVNIHMIIGLASVAAFLLLTIVNGLRAFRGSELSWARGLSFAAAGLLLIQYVIGFSLLGSDHGMKPIHYILALTAIIPVGAEHMIAAQETDKQRAHRTAFICNLATVLILIAVYEIGQRNA
;
A
#
# COMPACT_ATOMS: atom_id res chain seq x y z
N MET A 1 7.48 -19.89 -1.58
CA MET A 1 7.46 -18.50 -2.09
C MET A 1 6.05 -17.99 -2.36
N VAL A 2 5.19 -18.79 -3.03
CA VAL A 2 3.80 -18.34 -3.30
C VAL A 2 3.04 -18.05 -2.02
N ASN A 3 3.12 -18.91 -1.01
CA ASN A 3 2.43 -18.70 0.27
C ASN A 3 2.96 -17.48 1.02
N ILE A 4 4.28 -17.26 0.98
CA ILE A 4 4.91 -16.09 1.60
C ILE A 4 4.44 -14.82 0.88
N HIS A 5 4.40 -14.84 -0.45
CA HIS A 5 3.92 -13.73 -1.26
C HIS A 5 2.47 -13.36 -0.88
N MET A 6 1.60 -14.36 -0.74
CA MET A 6 0.22 -14.17 -0.35
C MET A 6 0.10 -13.58 1.07
N ILE A 7 0.86 -14.13 2.03
CA ILE A 7 0.83 -13.66 3.43
C ILE A 7 1.30 -12.21 3.52
N ILE A 8 2.41 -11.88 2.86
CA ILE A 8 2.93 -10.50 2.87
C ILE A 8 1.97 -9.56 2.14
N GLY A 9 1.32 -10.06 1.08
CA GLY A 9 0.28 -9.29 0.39
C GLY A 9 -0.87 -8.93 1.30
N LEU A 10 -1.38 -9.89 2.06
CA LEU A 10 -2.43 -9.64 3.05
C LEU A 10 -1.97 -8.69 4.15
N ALA A 11 -0.73 -8.86 4.63
CA ALA A 11 -0.16 -7.96 5.62
C ALA A 11 -0.04 -6.53 5.09
N SER A 12 0.31 -6.37 3.81
CA SER A 12 0.38 -5.06 3.16
C SER A 12 -1.00 -4.40 3.09
N VAL A 13 -2.03 -5.16 2.68
CA VAL A 13 -3.41 -4.65 2.67
C VAL A 13 -3.82 -4.20 4.06
N ALA A 14 -3.56 -5.02 5.09
CA ALA A 14 -3.89 -4.68 6.46
C ALA A 14 -3.15 -3.43 6.94
N ALA A 15 -1.86 -3.30 6.62
CA ALA A 15 -1.05 -2.15 7.01
C ALA A 15 -1.56 -0.86 6.37
N PHE A 16 -1.87 -0.88 5.08
CA PHE A 16 -2.40 0.31 4.39
C PHE A 16 -3.83 0.62 4.81
N LEU A 17 -4.64 -0.39 5.15
CA LEU A 17 -5.96 -0.16 5.70
C LEU A 17 -5.87 0.54 7.06
N LEU A 18 -4.97 0.07 7.93
CA LEU A 18 -4.72 0.71 9.22
C LEU A 18 -4.23 2.15 9.04
N LEU A 19 -3.31 2.38 8.09
CA LEU A 19 -2.85 3.73 7.75
C LEU A 19 -3.99 4.62 7.28
N THR A 20 -4.90 4.09 6.47
CA THR A 20 -6.07 4.83 6.00
C THR A 20 -6.91 5.29 7.18
N ILE A 21 -7.16 4.40 8.14
CA ILE A 21 -7.92 4.72 9.34
C ILE A 21 -7.19 5.78 10.17
N VAL A 22 -5.90 5.58 10.41
CA VAL A 22 -5.08 6.49 11.22
C VAL A 22 -5.03 7.89 10.60
N ASN A 23 -4.76 7.98 9.31
CA ASN A 23 -4.68 9.27 8.62
C ASN A 23 -6.06 9.91 8.47
N GLY A 24 -7.12 9.10 8.37
CA GLY A 24 -8.48 9.59 8.42
C GLY A 24 -8.80 10.26 9.76
N LEU A 25 -8.41 9.63 10.87
CA LEU A 25 -8.59 10.21 12.20
C LEU A 25 -7.80 11.51 12.35
N ARG A 26 -6.57 11.53 11.87
CA ARG A 26 -5.72 12.74 11.91
C ARG A 26 -6.32 13.87 11.07
N ALA A 27 -6.85 13.53 9.89
CA ALA A 27 -7.39 14.51 8.94
C ALA A 27 -8.75 15.07 9.39
N PHE A 28 -9.63 14.22 9.92
CA PHE A 28 -11.02 14.61 10.19
C PHE A 28 -11.32 14.87 11.65
N ARG A 29 -10.52 14.35 12.58
CA ARG A 29 -10.66 14.59 14.02
C ARG A 29 -9.54 15.40 14.63
N GLY A 30 -8.50 15.72 13.85
CA GLY A 30 -7.35 16.48 14.35
C GLY A 30 -6.50 15.73 15.35
N SER A 31 -6.60 14.39 15.39
CA SER A 31 -5.80 13.59 16.32
C SER A 31 -4.32 13.65 15.98
N GLU A 32 -3.47 13.77 17.00
CA GLU A 32 -2.02 13.73 16.85
C GLU A 32 -1.52 12.33 17.22
N LEU A 33 -0.99 11.61 16.22
CA LEU A 33 -0.48 10.26 16.40
C LEU A 33 0.96 10.21 15.91
N SER A 34 1.90 10.29 16.84
CA SER A 34 3.33 10.41 16.53
C SER A 34 3.89 9.17 15.82
N TRP A 35 3.28 8.00 16.02
CA TRP A 35 3.72 6.74 15.41
C TRP A 35 3.21 6.55 13.98
N ALA A 36 2.34 7.43 13.50
CA ALA A 36 1.73 7.28 12.17
C ALA A 36 2.76 7.28 11.05
N ARG A 37 3.81 8.11 11.14
CA ARG A 37 4.84 8.16 10.14
C ARG A 37 5.67 6.88 10.11
N GLY A 38 5.98 6.30 11.28
CA GLY A 38 6.66 5.02 11.37
C GLY A 38 5.84 3.90 10.73
N LEU A 39 4.53 3.90 10.95
CA LEU A 39 3.63 2.94 10.32
C LEU A 39 3.63 3.12 8.79
N SER A 40 3.66 4.36 8.30
CA SER A 40 3.73 4.66 6.87
C SER A 40 4.99 4.06 6.24
N PHE A 41 6.15 4.23 6.87
CA PHE A 41 7.39 3.62 6.39
C PHE A 41 7.36 2.11 6.46
N ALA A 42 6.79 1.54 7.52
CA ALA A 42 6.65 0.09 7.65
C ALA A 42 5.77 -0.50 6.55
N ALA A 43 4.65 0.15 6.25
CA ALA A 43 3.74 -0.27 5.18
C ALA A 43 4.43 -0.21 3.81
N ALA A 44 5.15 0.88 3.54
CA ALA A 44 5.91 1.01 2.29
C ALA A 44 6.99 -0.07 2.18
N GLY A 45 7.66 -0.38 3.29
CA GLY A 45 8.65 -1.46 3.33
C GLY A 45 8.04 -2.81 3.01
N LEU A 46 6.86 -3.12 3.56
CA LEU A 46 6.13 -4.35 3.25
C LEU A 46 5.80 -4.42 1.75
N LEU A 47 5.38 -3.32 1.16
CA LEU A 47 5.07 -3.27 -0.27
C LEU A 47 6.32 -3.54 -1.11
N LEU A 48 7.47 -2.96 -0.73
CA LEU A 48 8.72 -3.20 -1.43
C LEU A 48 9.13 -4.67 -1.34
N ILE A 49 9.02 -5.27 -0.16
CA ILE A 49 9.30 -6.70 0.03
C ILE A 49 8.37 -7.53 -0.85
N GLN A 50 7.10 -7.17 -0.91
CA GLN A 50 6.11 -7.84 -1.74
C GLN A 50 6.49 -7.78 -3.22
N TYR A 51 6.99 -6.63 -3.69
CA TYR A 51 7.47 -6.49 -5.06
C TYR A 51 8.67 -7.39 -5.34
N VAL A 52 9.65 -7.41 -4.44
CA VAL A 52 10.85 -8.26 -4.61
C VAL A 52 10.44 -9.73 -4.73
N ILE A 53 9.57 -10.20 -3.85
CA ILE A 53 9.08 -11.58 -3.90
C ILE A 53 8.28 -11.82 -5.18
N GLY A 54 7.38 -10.90 -5.52
CA GLY A 54 6.56 -11.00 -6.73
C GLY A 54 7.39 -11.08 -8.00
N PHE A 55 8.41 -10.23 -8.12
CA PHE A 55 9.30 -10.26 -9.28
C PHE A 55 10.13 -11.53 -9.33
N SER A 56 10.52 -12.08 -8.18
CA SER A 56 11.24 -13.34 -8.16
C SER A 56 10.38 -14.52 -8.64
N LEU A 57 9.05 -14.39 -8.52
CA LEU A 57 8.10 -15.40 -9.00
C LEU A 57 7.79 -15.28 -10.50
N LEU A 58 8.18 -14.16 -11.15
CA LEU A 58 7.94 -13.97 -12.59
C LEU A 58 8.62 -15.05 -13.44
N GLY A 59 9.78 -15.54 -13.00
CA GLY A 59 10.50 -16.60 -13.68
C GLY A 59 9.93 -18.00 -13.45
N SER A 60 8.93 -18.14 -12.57
CA SER A 60 8.30 -19.42 -12.28
C SER A 60 7.00 -19.54 -13.08
N ASP A 61 6.63 -20.79 -13.39
CA ASP A 61 5.46 -21.07 -14.25
C ASP A 61 4.18 -21.11 -13.42
N HIS A 62 3.76 -19.97 -12.89
CA HIS A 62 2.54 -19.87 -12.10
C HIS A 62 1.34 -19.34 -12.88
N GLY A 63 1.50 -19.01 -14.17
CA GLY A 63 0.41 -18.62 -15.05
C GLY A 63 -0.31 -17.32 -14.67
N MET A 64 0.32 -16.45 -13.88
CA MET A 64 -0.31 -15.21 -13.45
C MET A 64 -0.45 -14.24 -14.62
N LYS A 65 -1.64 -13.62 -14.73
CA LYS A 65 -1.94 -12.70 -15.82
C LYS A 65 -1.14 -11.40 -15.67
N PRO A 66 -0.73 -10.78 -16.80
CA PRO A 66 0.00 -9.50 -16.76
C PRO A 66 -0.72 -8.39 -16.00
N ILE A 67 -2.06 -8.38 -16.00
CA ILE A 67 -2.84 -7.36 -15.31
C ILE A 67 -2.54 -7.32 -13.80
N HIS A 68 -2.23 -8.47 -13.20
CA HIS A 68 -1.85 -8.55 -11.79
C HIS A 68 -0.57 -7.73 -11.53
N TYR A 69 0.45 -7.90 -12.37
CA TYR A 69 1.72 -7.18 -12.22
C TYR A 69 1.59 -5.70 -12.53
N ILE A 70 0.87 -5.37 -13.61
CA ILE A 70 0.68 -3.98 -14.02
C ILE A 70 -0.08 -3.22 -12.92
N LEU A 71 -1.17 -3.79 -12.43
CA LEU A 71 -1.97 -3.16 -11.40
C LEU A 71 -1.19 -3.04 -10.08
N ALA A 72 -0.41 -4.08 -9.73
CA ALA A 72 0.43 -4.04 -8.53
C ALA A 72 1.44 -2.89 -8.60
N LEU A 73 2.04 -2.66 -9.76
CA LEU A 73 3.00 -1.56 -9.93
C LEU A 73 2.34 -0.19 -9.81
N THR A 74 1.07 -0.06 -10.17
CA THR A 74 0.37 1.23 -10.03
C THR A 74 0.24 1.67 -8.57
N ALA A 75 0.32 0.74 -7.62
CA ALA A 75 0.25 1.10 -6.20
C ALA A 75 1.42 1.97 -5.75
N ILE A 76 2.55 1.95 -6.45
CA ILE A 76 3.69 2.80 -6.13
C ILE A 76 3.36 4.30 -6.29
N ILE A 77 2.40 4.63 -7.15
CA ILE A 77 2.03 6.02 -7.42
C ILE A 77 1.43 6.70 -6.18
N PRO A 78 0.35 6.19 -5.58
CA PRO A 78 -0.18 6.80 -4.36
C PRO A 78 0.76 6.67 -3.16
N VAL A 79 1.53 5.59 -3.06
CA VAL A 79 2.52 5.44 -1.98
C VAL A 79 3.62 6.49 -2.14
N GLY A 80 4.14 6.66 -3.34
CA GLY A 80 5.14 7.70 -3.62
C GLY A 80 4.58 9.10 -3.37
N ALA A 81 3.35 9.35 -3.81
CA ALA A 81 2.69 10.66 -3.59
C ALA A 81 2.55 10.96 -2.10
N GLU A 82 2.20 9.99 -1.27
CA GLU A 82 2.12 10.18 0.18
C GLU A 82 3.47 10.60 0.75
N HIS A 83 4.53 9.89 0.39
CA HIS A 83 5.86 10.17 0.95
C HIS A 83 6.49 11.44 0.39
N MET A 84 6.15 11.82 -0.85
CA MET A 84 6.72 13.01 -1.48
C MET A 84 5.89 14.27 -1.23
N ILE A 85 4.59 14.19 -1.43
CA ILE A 85 3.71 15.36 -1.37
C ILE A 85 3.25 15.62 0.07
N ALA A 86 2.66 14.63 0.72
CA ALA A 86 2.12 14.79 2.07
C ALA A 86 3.21 15.10 3.08
N ALA A 87 4.39 14.49 2.92
CA ALA A 87 5.51 14.70 3.85
C ALA A 87 6.10 16.11 3.75
N GLN A 88 5.96 16.77 2.59
CA GLN A 88 6.49 18.12 2.36
C GLN A 88 5.47 19.22 2.62
N GLU A 89 4.20 18.86 2.82
CA GLU A 89 3.15 19.83 3.06
C GLU A 89 3.30 20.47 4.44
N THR A 90 3.33 21.80 4.49
CA THR A 90 3.48 22.55 5.73
C THR A 90 2.17 22.66 6.52
N ASP A 91 1.03 22.63 5.84
CA ASP A 91 -0.28 22.60 6.47
C ASP A 91 -0.58 21.17 6.92
N LYS A 92 -0.60 20.94 8.24
CA LYS A 92 -0.79 19.58 8.80
C LYS A 92 -2.12 18.96 8.38
N GLN A 93 -3.19 19.76 8.36
CA GLN A 93 -4.51 19.27 8.00
C GLN A 93 -4.52 18.78 6.54
N ARG A 94 -3.91 19.57 5.65
CA ARG A 94 -3.82 19.21 4.23
C ARG A 94 -2.92 18.01 4.04
N ALA A 95 -1.82 17.93 4.78
CA ALA A 95 -0.91 16.78 4.74
C ALA A 95 -1.64 15.50 5.14
N HIS A 96 -2.43 15.53 6.22
CA HIS A 96 -3.17 14.36 6.69
C HIS A 96 -4.26 13.94 5.69
N ARG A 97 -4.96 14.91 5.08
CA ARG A 97 -5.96 14.61 4.05
C ARG A 97 -5.32 13.99 2.82
N THR A 98 -4.19 14.51 2.37
CA THR A 98 -3.46 13.96 1.24
C THR A 98 -3.01 12.53 1.54
N ALA A 99 -2.45 12.31 2.73
CA ALA A 99 -2.03 10.96 3.15
C ALA A 99 -3.23 10.00 3.20
N PHE A 100 -4.36 10.45 3.73
CA PHE A 100 -5.58 9.64 3.78
C PHE A 100 -6.03 9.21 2.38
N ILE A 101 -6.09 10.16 1.45
CA ILE A 101 -6.51 9.87 0.06
C ILE A 101 -5.53 8.92 -0.60
N CYS A 102 -4.23 9.13 -0.43
CA CYS A 102 -3.20 8.25 -0.99
C CYS A 102 -3.29 6.84 -0.42
N ASN A 103 -3.47 6.72 0.89
CA ASN A 103 -3.60 5.40 1.53
C ASN A 103 -4.87 4.68 1.08
N LEU A 104 -5.99 5.40 0.97
CA LEU A 104 -7.24 4.83 0.48
C LEU A 104 -7.08 4.31 -0.94
N ALA A 105 -6.46 5.10 -1.82
CA ALA A 105 -6.18 4.67 -3.19
C ALA A 105 -5.31 3.42 -3.21
N THR A 106 -4.27 3.37 -2.38
CA THR A 106 -3.40 2.21 -2.26
C THR A 106 -4.17 0.97 -1.82
N VAL A 107 -5.03 1.09 -0.80
CA VAL A 107 -5.84 -0.03 -0.32
C VAL A 107 -6.73 -0.57 -1.43
N LEU A 108 -7.40 0.30 -2.18
CA LEU A 108 -8.29 -0.12 -3.26
C LEU A 108 -7.52 -0.86 -4.36
N ILE A 109 -6.34 -0.35 -4.72
CA ILE A 109 -5.48 -1.01 -5.71
C ILE A 109 -5.02 -2.38 -5.20
N LEU A 110 -4.56 -2.46 -3.95
CA LEU A 110 -4.04 -3.71 -3.39
C LEU A 110 -5.13 -4.76 -3.23
N ILE A 111 -6.35 -4.36 -2.88
CA ILE A 111 -7.49 -5.29 -2.81
C ILE A 111 -7.77 -5.86 -4.21
N ALA A 112 -7.78 -5.00 -5.23
CA ALA A 112 -7.99 -5.45 -6.61
C ALA A 112 -6.89 -6.40 -7.06
N VAL A 113 -5.63 -6.08 -6.73
CA VAL A 113 -4.47 -6.94 -7.06
C VAL A 113 -4.61 -8.30 -6.39
N TYR A 114 -4.97 -8.31 -5.10
CA TYR A 114 -5.16 -9.55 -4.34
C TYR A 114 -6.27 -10.41 -4.95
N GLU A 115 -7.41 -9.80 -5.27
CA GLU A 115 -8.54 -10.51 -5.88
C GLU A 115 -8.17 -11.13 -7.23
N ILE A 116 -7.45 -10.37 -8.07
CA ILE A 116 -6.99 -10.89 -9.37
C ILE A 116 -6.03 -12.05 -9.15
N GLY A 117 -5.12 -11.92 -8.19
CA GLY A 117 -4.18 -12.99 -7.84
C GLY A 117 -4.90 -14.27 -7.40
N GLN A 118 -5.92 -14.13 -6.57
CA GLN A 118 -6.69 -15.29 -6.09
C GLN A 118 -7.46 -15.97 -7.21
N ARG A 119 -8.06 -15.20 -8.12
CA ARG A 119 -8.84 -15.76 -9.23
C ARG A 119 -8.00 -16.53 -10.25
N ASN A 120 -6.70 -16.23 -10.31
CA ASN A 120 -5.79 -16.84 -11.26
C ASN A 120 -4.82 -17.83 -10.60
N ALA A 121 -5.06 -18.13 -9.34
CA ALA A 121 -4.20 -19.05 -8.58
C ALA A 121 -4.59 -20.53 -8.83
#